data_70423b40088927fd2f4833b0489cf9bc
#
_entry.id   70423b40088927fd2f4833b0489cf9bc
#
_cell.length_a   1.000
_cell.length_b   1.000
_cell.length_c   1.000
_cell.angle_alpha   90.00
_cell.angle_beta   90.00
_cell.angle_gamma   90.00
#
_symmetry.space_group_name_H-M   'P 1'
#
loop_
_entity.id
_entity.type
_entity.pdbx_description
1 polymer ?
#
loop_
_entity_poly.entity_id
_entity_poly.type
_entity_poly.pdbx_seq_one_letter_code
_entity_poly.pdbx_strand_id
1 'polypeptide(L)'
;MKKLLLLFIIGLLSLDYIECYGTQIDSNYGKPLIILTETDPWSMVIGSDVPTFALYQKGQVIYKITEKKILTFYEITLNKQELQKLIKSIDISEIIYKQKNKFIASRSTDQPSTTLILNLKRSKSIFIYGDISDKGEARKKIPKEFMKIYDFLKKYKNNKAKVWLPEKIELIFWDYNYAPTKRPWIKGFPNLKTRTTIKFDNDNYSVFIDKKHFGEFKKYFLSLGEKEAVEINGRKMAVSYRFPFPNIK
;
A
#
# COMPACT_ATOMS: atom_id res chain seq x y z
N MET A 1 47.48 -32.70 48.01
CA MET A 1 46.97 -32.80 46.67
C MET A 1 45.50 -32.38 46.65
N LYS A 2 45.20 -31.15 46.27
CA LYS A 2 43.84 -30.59 46.21
C LYS A 2 43.39 -30.66 44.75
N LYS A 3 42.34 -31.43 44.47
CA LYS A 3 41.70 -31.46 43.15
C LYS A 3 40.81 -30.26 42.97
N LEU A 4 41.16 -29.41 42.01
CA LEU A 4 40.38 -28.26 41.62
C LEU A 4 39.26 -28.73 40.67
N LEU A 5 38.00 -28.62 41.09
CA LEU A 5 36.81 -28.93 40.28
C LEU A 5 36.44 -27.70 39.46
N LEU A 6 36.66 -27.77 38.15
CA LEU A 6 36.31 -26.68 37.19
C LEU A 6 34.86 -26.87 36.81
N LEU A 7 33.95 -26.06 37.34
CA LEU A 7 32.54 -26.01 36.89
C LEU A 7 32.46 -25.17 35.64
N PHE A 8 32.17 -25.83 34.50
CA PHE A 8 31.80 -25.19 33.24
C PHE A 8 30.34 -24.79 33.33
N ILE A 9 30.07 -23.49 33.52
CA ILE A 9 28.76 -22.90 33.40
C ILE A 9 28.57 -22.66 31.89
N ILE A 10 27.81 -23.55 31.24
CA ILE A 10 27.32 -23.32 29.88
C ILE A 10 26.14 -22.34 29.99
N GLY A 11 26.42 -21.05 29.82
CA GLY A 11 25.39 -20.04 29.62
C GLY A 11 24.69 -20.31 28.28
N LEU A 12 23.48 -20.84 28.34
CA LEU A 12 22.56 -20.83 27.21
C LEU A 12 22.22 -19.36 26.92
N LEU A 13 22.95 -18.76 25.99
CA LEU A 13 22.50 -17.55 25.30
C LEU A 13 21.29 -17.96 24.46
N SER A 14 20.10 -17.68 24.99
CA SER A 14 18.89 -17.60 24.17
C SER A 14 19.11 -16.46 23.17
N LEU A 15 19.56 -16.81 21.98
CA LEU A 15 19.46 -15.95 20.84
C LEU A 15 17.97 -15.75 20.59
N ASP A 16 17.42 -14.66 21.13
CA ASP A 16 16.16 -14.14 20.66
C ASP A 16 16.32 -13.85 19.16
N TYR A 17 15.88 -14.80 18.36
CA TYR A 17 15.67 -14.58 16.94
C TYR A 17 14.64 -13.45 16.83
N ILE A 18 15.13 -12.23 16.68
CA ILE A 18 14.34 -11.16 16.10
C ILE A 18 14.07 -11.65 14.67
N GLU A 19 12.93 -12.32 14.49
CA GLU A 19 12.35 -12.52 13.16
C GLU A 19 12.14 -11.13 12.58
N CYS A 20 13.18 -10.65 11.90
CA CYS A 20 13.04 -9.54 10.97
C CYS A 20 11.95 -10.00 10.00
N TYR A 21 10.74 -9.46 10.11
CA TYR A 21 9.67 -9.66 9.14
C TYR A 21 10.14 -9.08 7.80
N GLY A 22 11.12 -9.74 7.19
CA GLY A 22 11.41 -9.61 5.79
C GLY A 22 10.14 -10.04 5.08
N THR A 23 9.45 -9.11 4.43
CA THR A 23 8.28 -9.40 3.63
C THR A 23 8.61 -10.55 2.71
N GLN A 24 8.09 -11.74 3.04
CA GLN A 24 8.24 -12.92 2.22
C GLN A 24 7.72 -12.58 0.84
N ILE A 25 8.57 -12.66 -0.18
CA ILE A 25 8.18 -12.36 -1.56
C ILE A 25 7.08 -13.36 -1.92
N ASP A 26 5.88 -12.85 -2.24
CA ASP A 26 4.81 -13.69 -2.78
C ASP A 26 5.25 -14.20 -4.15
N SER A 27 5.60 -15.49 -4.17
CA SER A 27 6.11 -16.15 -5.35
C SER A 27 5.09 -16.19 -6.49
N ASN A 28 3.78 -16.02 -6.22
CA ASN A 28 2.74 -16.04 -7.25
C ASN A 28 2.79 -14.79 -8.14
N TYR A 29 3.26 -13.65 -7.62
CA TYR A 29 3.34 -12.39 -8.36
C TYR A 29 4.72 -12.15 -8.98
N GLY A 30 5.79 -12.55 -8.29
CA GLY A 30 7.15 -12.19 -8.66
C GLY A 30 7.44 -10.70 -8.43
N LYS A 31 8.44 -10.16 -9.10
CA LYS A 31 8.84 -8.74 -8.94
C LYS A 31 7.83 -7.79 -9.58
N PRO A 32 7.50 -6.64 -8.95
CA PRO A 32 6.72 -5.60 -9.63
C PRO A 32 7.56 -4.97 -10.74
N LEU A 33 6.98 -4.91 -11.94
CA LEU A 33 7.61 -4.35 -13.14
C LEU A 33 7.26 -2.88 -13.34
N ILE A 34 5.99 -2.52 -13.11
CA ILE A 34 5.48 -1.16 -13.27
C ILE A 34 4.56 -0.89 -12.10
N ILE A 35 4.79 0.22 -11.40
CA ILE A 35 3.96 0.68 -10.29
C ILE A 35 3.62 2.13 -10.52
N LEU A 36 2.34 2.47 -10.45
CA LEU A 36 1.85 3.84 -10.36
C LEU A 36 1.14 4.02 -9.03
N THR A 37 1.60 4.95 -8.21
CA THR A 37 0.98 5.30 -6.93
C THR A 37 0.59 6.77 -6.94
N GLU A 38 -0.64 7.06 -6.54
CA GLU A 38 -1.13 8.41 -6.28
C GLU A 38 -1.38 8.54 -4.78
N THR A 39 -0.72 9.51 -4.16
CA THR A 39 -0.82 9.75 -2.72
C THR A 39 -1.56 11.05 -2.48
N ASP A 40 -2.62 10.99 -1.68
CA ASP A 40 -3.34 12.16 -1.19
C ASP A 40 -2.54 12.81 -0.05
N PRO A 41 -2.46 14.14 0.08
CA PRO A 41 -1.78 14.80 1.20
C PRO A 41 -2.43 14.47 2.56
N TRP A 42 -3.69 14.11 2.56
CA TRP A 42 -4.42 13.67 3.74
C TRP A 42 -4.24 12.17 3.93
N SER A 43 -3.23 11.77 4.68
CA SER A 43 -2.68 10.42 4.78
C SER A 43 -3.68 9.30 5.15
N MET A 44 -4.89 9.63 5.56
CA MET A 44 -5.89 8.65 6.00
C MET A 44 -7.01 8.40 4.98
N VAL A 45 -6.88 8.95 3.78
CA VAL A 45 -7.85 8.70 2.70
C VAL A 45 -7.72 7.26 2.22
N ILE A 46 -8.84 6.53 2.22
CA ILE A 46 -8.88 5.14 1.75
C ILE A 46 -8.41 5.09 0.28
N GLY A 47 -7.42 4.24 0.01
CA GLY A 47 -6.80 4.09 -1.31
C GLY A 47 -5.71 5.11 -1.63
N SER A 48 -5.37 6.02 -0.70
CA SER A 48 -4.08 6.71 -0.67
C SER A 48 -2.98 5.71 -0.29
N ASP A 49 -1.72 6.00 -0.63
CA ASP A 49 -0.53 5.17 -0.35
C ASP A 49 -0.49 3.78 -0.99
N VAL A 50 -1.52 3.37 -1.70
CA VAL A 50 -1.52 2.10 -2.41
C VAL A 50 -1.49 2.33 -3.91
N PRO A 51 -0.87 1.44 -4.69
CA PRO A 51 -0.79 1.61 -6.13
C PRO A 51 -2.16 1.80 -6.78
N THR A 52 -2.23 2.74 -7.72
CA THR A 52 -3.34 2.86 -8.66
C THR A 52 -3.26 1.75 -9.71
N PHE A 53 -2.02 1.33 -10.02
CA PHE A 53 -1.73 0.26 -10.97
C PHE A 53 -0.43 -0.44 -10.58
N ALA A 54 -0.43 -1.77 -10.63
CA ALA A 54 0.77 -2.58 -10.47
C ALA A 54 0.77 -3.73 -11.47
N LEU A 55 1.85 -3.85 -12.27
CA LEU A 55 2.11 -4.95 -13.17
C LEU A 55 3.26 -5.78 -12.62
N TYR A 56 3.10 -7.08 -12.58
CA TYR A 56 4.07 -8.02 -12.01
C TYR A 56 4.72 -8.90 -13.08
N GLN A 57 5.89 -9.42 -12.74
CA GLN A 57 6.72 -10.25 -13.63
C GLN A 57 6.00 -11.52 -14.13
N LYS A 58 5.12 -12.09 -13.31
CA LYS A 58 4.37 -13.30 -13.65
C LYS A 58 3.05 -13.02 -14.37
N GLY A 59 2.82 -11.77 -14.78
CA GLY A 59 1.68 -11.35 -15.58
C GLY A 59 0.47 -10.86 -14.81
N GLN A 60 0.51 -10.86 -13.47
CA GLN A 60 -0.56 -10.28 -12.68
C GLN A 60 -0.57 -8.76 -12.86
N VAL A 61 -1.78 -8.22 -13.01
CA VAL A 61 -2.06 -6.79 -13.03
C VAL A 61 -3.10 -6.52 -11.96
N ILE A 62 -2.77 -5.68 -10.99
CA ILE A 62 -3.73 -5.16 -10.02
C ILE A 62 -3.91 -3.67 -10.30
N TYR A 63 -5.16 -3.22 -10.39
CA TYR A 63 -5.45 -1.81 -10.66
C TYR A 63 -6.70 -1.33 -9.96
N LYS A 64 -6.75 -0.02 -9.72
CA LYS A 64 -7.79 0.68 -8.96
C LYS A 64 -8.76 1.37 -9.91
N ILE A 65 -10.06 1.19 -9.68
CA ILE A 65 -11.11 1.97 -10.33
C ILE A 65 -11.93 2.67 -9.24
N THR A 66 -12.20 3.96 -9.44
CA THR A 66 -13.10 4.73 -8.59
C THR A 66 -14.31 5.15 -9.42
N GLU A 67 -15.47 4.60 -9.11
CA GLU A 67 -16.74 4.95 -9.75
C GLU A 67 -17.76 5.35 -8.70
N LYS A 68 -18.44 6.51 -8.87
CA LYS A 68 -19.42 7.04 -7.92
C LYS A 68 -18.89 7.09 -6.47
N LYS A 69 -17.63 7.47 -6.28
CA LYS A 69 -16.90 7.49 -4.99
C LYS A 69 -16.67 6.10 -4.36
N ILE A 70 -16.96 5.02 -5.07
CA ILE A 70 -16.67 3.66 -4.62
C ILE A 70 -15.33 3.24 -5.22
N LEU A 71 -14.39 2.93 -4.33
CA LEU A 71 -13.07 2.42 -4.68
C LEU A 71 -13.13 0.89 -4.78
N THR A 72 -12.70 0.36 -5.91
CA THR A 72 -12.61 -1.09 -6.14
C THR A 72 -11.30 -1.44 -6.81
N PHE A 73 -10.66 -2.50 -6.34
CA PHE A 73 -9.46 -3.06 -6.96
C PHE A 73 -9.84 -4.28 -7.79
N TYR A 74 -9.17 -4.41 -8.93
CA TYR A 74 -9.34 -5.52 -9.86
C TYR A 74 -8.02 -6.19 -10.13
N GLU A 75 -8.07 -7.49 -10.41
CA GLU A 75 -6.91 -8.29 -10.77
C GLU A 75 -7.18 -9.10 -12.02
N ILE A 76 -6.15 -9.24 -12.85
CA ILE A 76 -6.10 -10.19 -13.94
C ILE A 76 -4.71 -10.79 -14.04
N THR A 77 -4.62 -12.06 -14.45
CA THR A 77 -3.37 -12.71 -14.83
C THR A 77 -3.28 -12.79 -16.34
N LEU A 78 -2.30 -12.13 -16.92
CA LEU A 78 -2.00 -12.11 -18.34
C LEU A 78 -1.06 -13.28 -18.69
N ASN A 79 -1.28 -13.92 -19.82
CA ASN A 79 -0.30 -14.84 -20.36
C ASN A 79 0.91 -14.08 -20.94
N LYS A 80 1.97 -14.80 -21.33
CA LYS A 80 3.22 -14.19 -21.81
C LYS A 80 3.02 -13.23 -23.00
N GLN A 81 2.15 -13.59 -23.94
CA GLN A 81 1.89 -12.77 -25.12
C GLN A 81 1.09 -11.50 -24.75
N GLU A 82 0.06 -11.64 -23.91
CA GLU A 82 -0.73 -10.52 -23.40
C GLU A 82 0.12 -9.56 -22.57
N LEU A 83 1.03 -10.09 -21.73
CA LEU A 83 1.98 -9.29 -20.96
C LEU A 83 2.91 -8.47 -21.87
N GLN A 84 3.49 -9.10 -22.89
CA GLN A 84 4.35 -8.41 -23.86
C GLN A 84 3.57 -7.34 -24.63
N LYS A 85 2.34 -7.63 -25.05
CA LYS A 85 1.45 -6.68 -25.72
C LYS A 85 1.14 -5.49 -24.83
N LEU A 86 0.83 -5.72 -23.54
CA LEU A 86 0.57 -4.65 -22.58
C LEU A 86 1.80 -3.74 -22.41
N ILE A 87 2.98 -4.31 -22.17
CA ILE A 87 4.22 -3.54 -22.01
C ILE A 87 4.49 -2.69 -23.28
N LYS A 88 4.29 -3.27 -24.46
CA LYS A 88 4.45 -2.53 -25.73
C LYS A 88 3.42 -1.40 -25.87
N SER A 89 2.18 -1.61 -25.44
CA SER A 89 1.11 -0.60 -25.52
C SER A 89 1.31 0.58 -24.55
N ILE A 90 2.04 0.40 -23.44
CA ILE A 90 2.39 1.47 -22.53
C ILE A 90 3.39 2.45 -23.17
N ASP A 91 4.10 2.01 -24.22
CA ASP A 91 5.03 2.83 -25.03
C ASP A 91 6.11 3.54 -24.19
N ILE A 92 6.83 2.74 -23.38
CA ILE A 92 7.90 3.25 -22.51
C ILE A 92 9.15 3.52 -23.35
N SER A 93 9.34 4.78 -23.76
CA SER A 93 10.47 5.21 -24.56
C SER A 93 11.76 5.39 -23.72
N GLU A 94 12.91 5.40 -24.39
CA GLU A 94 14.20 5.70 -23.75
C GLU A 94 14.24 7.12 -23.15
N ILE A 95 13.41 8.03 -23.60
CA ILE A 95 13.33 9.41 -23.11
C ILE A 95 12.89 9.43 -21.63
N ILE A 96 12.01 8.53 -21.19
CA ILE A 96 11.56 8.48 -19.81
C ILE A 96 12.68 8.18 -18.83
N TYR A 97 13.64 7.34 -19.22
CA TYR A 97 14.80 6.99 -18.39
C TYR A 97 15.79 8.14 -18.23
N LYS A 98 15.79 9.13 -19.15
CA LYS A 98 16.62 10.34 -19.11
C LYS A 98 15.98 11.48 -18.31
N GLN A 99 14.69 11.37 -17.96
CA GLN A 99 13.99 12.39 -17.18
C GLN A 99 14.57 12.52 -15.77
N LYS A 100 14.35 13.67 -15.14
CA LYS A 100 14.64 13.86 -13.71
C LYS A 100 13.82 12.86 -12.87
N ASN A 101 14.34 12.50 -11.70
CA ASN A 101 13.64 11.62 -10.79
C ASN A 101 12.57 12.35 -9.94
N LYS A 102 12.62 13.70 -9.92
CA LYS A 102 11.70 14.51 -9.09
C LYS A 102 11.28 15.76 -9.84
N PHE A 103 9.95 16.02 -9.81
CA PHE A 103 9.33 17.22 -10.32
C PHE A 103 8.48 17.88 -9.22
N ILE A 104 8.77 19.13 -8.89
CA ILE A 104 7.95 19.96 -8.01
C ILE A 104 7.11 20.85 -8.91
N ALA A 105 5.91 20.37 -9.26
CA ALA A 105 5.04 21.03 -10.22
C ALA A 105 4.08 22.04 -9.57
N SER A 106 3.92 21.97 -8.24
CA SER A 106 3.20 22.97 -7.43
C SER A 106 4.11 23.56 -6.36
N ARG A 107 3.88 24.82 -6.02
CA ARG A 107 4.51 25.52 -4.89
C ARG A 107 3.61 25.56 -3.66
N SER A 108 2.33 25.20 -3.81
CA SER A 108 1.37 25.15 -2.71
C SER A 108 1.68 23.93 -1.81
N THR A 109 1.35 24.07 -0.53
CA THR A 109 1.35 22.94 0.43
C THR A 109 0.19 22.00 0.14
N ASP A 110 0.19 20.83 0.77
CA ASP A 110 -0.93 19.88 0.78
C ASP A 110 -1.42 19.48 -0.62
N GLN A 111 -0.47 19.29 -1.54
CA GLN A 111 -0.75 18.82 -2.88
C GLN A 111 -0.60 17.30 -2.97
N PRO A 112 -1.42 16.64 -3.79
CA PRO A 112 -1.21 15.21 -4.07
C PRO A 112 0.15 14.98 -4.72
N SER A 113 0.63 13.76 -4.60
CA SER A 113 1.84 13.33 -5.30
C SER A 113 1.59 12.08 -6.12
N THR A 114 2.43 11.89 -7.14
CA THR A 114 2.39 10.70 -8.01
C THR A 114 3.77 10.13 -8.13
N THR A 115 3.89 8.82 -7.92
CA THR A 115 5.13 8.06 -8.12
C THR A 115 4.94 7.02 -9.19
N LEU A 116 5.81 7.04 -10.19
CA LEU A 116 5.92 5.99 -11.21
C LEU A 116 7.23 5.24 -11.02
N ILE A 117 7.16 3.93 -10.83
CA ILE A 117 8.32 3.04 -10.76
C ILE A 117 8.28 2.10 -11.96
N LEU A 118 9.39 2.02 -12.68
CA LEU A 118 9.63 1.13 -13.80
C LEU A 118 10.80 0.21 -13.46
N ASN A 119 10.58 -1.10 -13.44
CA ASN A 119 11.60 -2.14 -13.20
C ASN A 119 11.65 -3.10 -14.40
N LEU A 120 11.85 -2.57 -15.60
CA LEU A 120 11.94 -3.32 -16.86
C LEU A 120 13.41 -3.58 -17.23
N LYS A 121 13.89 -2.97 -18.33
CA LYS A 121 15.30 -3.08 -18.74
C LYS A 121 16.25 -2.42 -17.74
N ARG A 122 15.80 -1.31 -17.15
CA ARG A 122 16.48 -0.52 -16.11
C ARG A 122 15.47 -0.12 -15.06
N SER A 123 15.93 0.13 -13.85
CA SER A 123 15.10 0.71 -12.81
C SER A 123 15.01 2.22 -12.99
N LYS A 124 13.81 2.78 -12.85
CA LYS A 124 13.53 4.21 -12.87
C LYS A 124 12.41 4.52 -11.89
N SER A 125 12.61 5.53 -11.05
CA SER A 125 11.56 6.09 -10.21
C SER A 125 11.42 7.57 -10.53
N ILE A 126 10.17 8.02 -10.73
CA ILE A 126 9.83 9.42 -10.98
C ILE A 126 8.76 9.83 -9.99
N PHE A 127 9.07 10.83 -9.17
CA PHE A 127 8.18 11.43 -8.20
C PHE A 127 7.72 12.81 -8.70
N ILE A 128 6.42 13.08 -8.62
CA ILE A 128 5.81 14.36 -8.97
C ILE A 128 5.02 14.87 -7.78
N TYR A 129 5.30 16.11 -7.37
CA TYR A 129 4.51 16.84 -6.37
C TYR A 129 3.63 17.87 -7.06
N GLY A 130 2.31 17.74 -6.91
CA GLY A 130 1.28 18.57 -7.51
C GLY A 130 0.21 17.74 -8.20
N ASP A 131 -1.00 18.32 -8.32
CA ASP A 131 -2.12 17.68 -8.99
C ASP A 131 -1.90 17.59 -10.51
N ILE A 132 -1.71 16.37 -11.00
CA ILE A 132 -1.56 16.06 -12.43
C ILE A 132 -2.78 15.34 -13.02
N SER A 133 -3.89 15.31 -12.30
CA SER A 133 -5.17 14.84 -12.84
C SER A 133 -5.62 15.62 -14.08
N ASP A 134 -6.69 15.22 -14.74
CA ASP A 134 -7.19 15.90 -15.95
C ASP A 134 -7.53 17.36 -15.72
N LYS A 135 -7.84 17.76 -14.47
CA LYS A 135 -8.12 19.16 -14.06
C LYS A 135 -6.94 19.84 -13.38
N GLY A 136 -5.83 19.13 -13.17
CA GLY A 136 -4.71 19.60 -12.37
C GLY A 136 -3.81 20.60 -13.13
N GLU A 137 -3.57 21.76 -12.55
CA GLU A 137 -2.68 22.79 -13.11
C GLU A 137 -1.22 22.32 -13.26
N ALA A 138 -0.78 21.43 -12.37
CA ALA A 138 0.58 20.88 -12.40
C ALA A 138 0.85 20.03 -13.65
N ARG A 139 -0.18 19.46 -14.26
CA ARG A 139 -0.09 18.59 -15.45
C ARG A 139 0.68 19.21 -16.60
N LYS A 140 0.49 20.52 -16.85
CA LYS A 140 1.14 21.27 -17.94
C LYS A 140 2.65 21.39 -17.79
N LYS A 141 3.19 21.19 -16.58
CA LYS A 141 4.62 21.29 -16.25
C LYS A 141 5.35 19.96 -16.33
N ILE A 142 4.65 18.85 -16.61
CA ILE A 142 5.18 17.51 -16.60
C ILE A 142 5.51 17.05 -18.04
N PRO A 143 6.63 16.32 -18.24
CA PRO A 143 6.99 15.80 -19.55
C PRO A 143 5.88 14.97 -20.20
N LYS A 144 5.64 15.19 -21.49
CA LYS A 144 4.57 14.51 -22.25
C LYS A 144 4.73 12.98 -22.19
N GLU A 145 5.95 12.48 -22.21
CA GLU A 145 6.25 11.04 -22.13
C GLU A 145 5.76 10.43 -20.83
N PHE A 146 5.96 11.13 -19.70
CA PHE A 146 5.42 10.70 -18.41
C PHE A 146 3.89 10.71 -18.44
N MET A 147 3.29 11.80 -18.95
CA MET A 147 1.82 11.93 -18.98
C MET A 147 1.15 10.87 -19.83
N LYS A 148 1.76 10.44 -20.94
CA LYS A 148 1.26 9.30 -21.74
C LYS A 148 1.18 8.02 -20.92
N ILE A 149 2.25 7.69 -20.21
CA ILE A 149 2.30 6.50 -19.34
C ILE A 149 1.28 6.62 -18.22
N TYR A 150 1.24 7.76 -17.53
CA TYR A 150 0.29 8.03 -16.44
C TYR A 150 -1.15 7.83 -16.91
N ASP A 151 -1.54 8.46 -18.01
CA ASP A 151 -2.90 8.38 -18.55
C ASP A 151 -3.27 6.96 -18.96
N PHE A 152 -2.34 6.24 -19.58
CA PHE A 152 -2.56 4.85 -19.95
C PHE A 152 -2.82 3.98 -18.73
N LEU A 153 -1.97 4.07 -17.71
CA LEU A 153 -2.07 3.26 -16.49
C LEU A 153 -3.32 3.64 -15.68
N LYS A 154 -3.63 4.94 -15.60
CA LYS A 154 -4.81 5.46 -14.88
C LYS A 154 -6.13 5.00 -15.51
N LYS A 155 -6.17 4.89 -16.83
CA LYS A 155 -7.36 4.49 -17.59
C LYS A 155 -7.42 2.99 -17.88
N TYR A 156 -6.43 2.22 -17.41
CA TYR A 156 -6.38 0.78 -17.67
C TYR A 156 -7.63 0.08 -17.14
N LYS A 157 -8.26 -0.69 -18.00
CA LYS A 157 -9.38 -1.59 -17.66
C LYS A 157 -9.25 -2.88 -18.48
N ASN A 158 -9.68 -3.99 -17.89
CA ASN A 158 -9.73 -5.26 -18.58
C ASN A 158 -11.05 -5.98 -18.22
N ASN A 159 -11.81 -6.36 -19.23
CA ASN A 159 -13.14 -6.97 -19.07
C ASN A 159 -13.11 -8.38 -18.46
N LYS A 160 -11.96 -9.05 -18.47
CA LYS A 160 -11.76 -10.37 -17.85
C LYS A 160 -11.26 -10.26 -16.39
N ALA A 161 -10.98 -9.05 -15.91
CA ALA A 161 -10.49 -8.87 -14.55
C ALA A 161 -11.58 -9.15 -13.51
N LYS A 162 -11.17 -9.68 -12.35
CA LYS A 162 -12.04 -9.96 -11.21
C LYS A 162 -11.75 -8.97 -10.10
N VAL A 163 -12.72 -8.76 -9.21
CA VAL A 163 -12.49 -7.97 -8.00
C VAL A 163 -11.38 -8.61 -7.18
N TRP A 164 -10.38 -7.80 -6.83
CA TRP A 164 -9.24 -8.22 -6.03
C TRP A 164 -9.40 -7.79 -4.58
N LEU A 165 -9.01 -8.68 -3.69
CA LEU A 165 -8.91 -8.46 -2.25
C LEU A 165 -7.68 -9.22 -1.75
N PRO A 166 -6.72 -8.55 -1.08
CA PRO A 166 -5.53 -9.22 -0.55
C PRO A 166 -5.89 -10.22 0.55
N GLU A 167 -5.04 -11.22 0.80
CA GLU A 167 -5.25 -12.20 1.87
C GLU A 167 -5.29 -11.56 3.27
N LYS A 168 -4.56 -10.46 3.44
CA LYS A 168 -4.54 -9.64 4.66
C LYS A 168 -4.91 -8.19 4.31
N ILE A 169 -5.84 -7.64 5.07
CA ILE A 169 -6.18 -6.22 5.03
C ILE A 169 -5.49 -5.55 6.20
N GLU A 170 -4.82 -4.45 5.94
CA GLU A 170 -4.19 -3.63 6.95
C GLU A 170 -5.17 -2.59 7.48
N LEU A 171 -5.38 -2.59 8.78
CA LEU A 171 -6.17 -1.59 9.50
C LEU A 171 -5.19 -0.64 10.17
N ILE A 172 -5.32 0.64 9.89
CA ILE A 172 -4.44 1.69 10.41
C ILE A 172 -5.19 2.38 11.54
N PHE A 173 -4.59 2.42 12.72
CA PHE A 173 -5.12 3.10 13.89
C PHE A 173 -4.21 4.25 14.30
N TRP A 174 -4.82 5.40 14.66
CA TRP A 174 -4.11 6.55 15.22
C TRP A 174 -4.90 7.19 16.35
N ASP A 175 -4.23 7.96 17.20
CA ASP A 175 -4.85 8.57 18.38
C ASP A 175 -6.05 9.45 18.02
N TYR A 176 -7.14 9.27 18.77
CA TYR A 176 -8.36 10.06 18.64
C TYR A 176 -9.00 10.32 20.02
N ASN A 177 -8.18 10.60 21.03
CA ASN A 177 -8.63 10.76 22.41
C ASN A 177 -9.70 11.86 22.60
N TYR A 178 -9.68 12.89 21.75
CA TYR A 178 -10.64 14.00 21.78
C TYR A 178 -11.97 13.68 21.06
N ALA A 179 -12.16 12.49 20.54
CA ALA A 179 -13.44 12.10 19.94
C ALA A 179 -14.58 12.23 20.95
N PRO A 180 -15.73 12.86 20.57
CA PRO A 180 -16.85 13.05 21.48
C PRO A 180 -17.54 11.75 21.84
N THR A 181 -17.54 10.77 20.94
CA THR A 181 -18.18 9.45 21.11
C THR A 181 -17.20 8.34 20.81
N LYS A 182 -17.50 7.15 21.30
CA LYS A 182 -16.70 5.94 21.07
C LYS A 182 -17.59 4.72 20.89
N ARG A 183 -17.10 3.77 20.11
CA ARG A 183 -17.71 2.45 19.89
C ARG A 183 -16.72 1.35 20.22
N PRO A 184 -17.12 0.30 20.93
CA PRO A 184 -16.23 -0.83 21.22
C PRO A 184 -15.72 -1.49 19.94
N TRP A 185 -14.46 -1.90 19.96
CA TRP A 185 -13.84 -2.69 18.88
C TRP A 185 -14.55 -4.03 18.70
N ILE A 186 -14.52 -4.58 17.52
CA ILE A 186 -15.16 -5.85 17.17
C ILE A 186 -14.57 -6.98 18.03
N LYS A 187 -15.45 -7.67 18.77
CA LYS A 187 -15.04 -8.79 19.62
C LYS A 187 -14.45 -9.93 18.78
N GLY A 188 -13.33 -10.47 19.22
CA GLY A 188 -12.64 -11.56 18.52
C GLY A 188 -11.73 -11.15 17.36
N PHE A 189 -11.74 -9.88 16.97
CA PHE A 189 -10.80 -9.38 15.96
C PHE A 189 -9.41 -9.13 16.56
N PRO A 190 -8.34 -9.18 15.74
CA PRO A 190 -7.03 -8.69 16.13
C PRO A 190 -7.10 -7.26 16.68
N ASN A 191 -6.21 -6.92 17.62
CA ASN A 191 -6.22 -5.64 18.31
C ASN A 191 -4.78 -5.11 18.47
N LEU A 192 -4.60 -3.98 19.18
CA LEU A 192 -3.27 -3.32 19.33
C LEU A 192 -2.23 -4.19 20.05
N LYS A 193 -2.64 -5.25 20.77
CA LYS A 193 -1.77 -6.19 21.51
C LYS A 193 -1.54 -7.51 20.77
N THR A 194 -2.16 -7.69 19.58
CA THR A 194 -1.98 -8.90 18.78
C THR A 194 -0.52 -8.99 18.32
N ARG A 195 0.07 -10.19 18.35
CA ARG A 195 1.50 -10.42 17.99
C ARG A 195 1.88 -9.87 16.61
N THR A 196 0.95 -9.89 15.66
CA THR A 196 1.17 -9.40 14.29
C THR A 196 0.91 -7.90 14.12
N THR A 197 0.55 -7.19 15.20
CA THR A 197 0.35 -5.74 15.16
C THR A 197 1.71 -5.03 15.11
N ILE A 198 1.85 -4.11 14.16
CA ILE A 198 3.03 -3.27 14.02
C ILE A 198 2.73 -1.90 14.66
N LYS A 199 3.59 -1.47 15.56
CA LYS A 199 3.57 -0.14 16.13
C LYS A 199 4.63 0.71 15.42
N PHE A 200 4.23 1.83 14.79
CA PHE A 200 5.16 2.70 14.07
C PHE A 200 5.77 3.78 14.97
N ASP A 201 4.95 4.33 15.86
CA ASP A 201 5.34 5.33 16.87
C ASP A 201 4.46 5.18 18.11
N ASN A 202 4.40 6.19 18.96
CA ASN A 202 3.66 6.09 20.21
C ASN A 202 2.17 5.83 20.03
N ASP A 203 1.58 6.26 18.92
CA ASP A 203 0.12 6.31 18.75
C ASP A 203 -0.41 5.77 17.42
N ASN A 204 0.47 5.29 16.52
CA ASN A 204 0.09 4.74 15.23
C ASN A 204 0.36 3.23 15.15
N TYR A 205 -0.64 2.48 14.70
CA TYR A 205 -0.57 1.01 14.65
C TYR A 205 -1.13 0.48 13.33
N SER A 206 -0.51 -0.60 12.82
CA SER A 206 -1.10 -1.45 11.79
C SER A 206 -1.53 -2.78 12.38
N VAL A 207 -2.81 -3.09 12.25
CA VAL A 207 -3.43 -4.35 12.65
C VAL A 207 -3.90 -5.08 11.40
N PHE A 208 -3.57 -6.35 11.27
CA PHE A 208 -3.90 -7.12 10.06
C PHE A 208 -5.06 -8.08 10.33
N ILE A 209 -6.08 -8.04 9.45
CA ILE A 209 -7.19 -9.00 9.45
C ILE A 209 -7.17 -9.86 8.19
N ASP A 210 -7.66 -11.09 8.29
CA ASP A 210 -7.84 -11.96 7.12
C ASP A 210 -8.96 -11.44 6.22
N LYS A 211 -8.84 -11.64 4.91
CA LYS A 211 -9.85 -11.23 3.91
C LYS A 211 -11.27 -11.75 4.24
N LYS A 212 -11.39 -12.92 4.87
CA LYS A 212 -12.70 -13.49 5.28
C LYS A 212 -13.44 -12.60 6.28
N HIS A 213 -12.73 -11.80 7.06
CA HIS A 213 -13.28 -10.87 8.05
C HIS A 213 -13.57 -9.47 7.49
N PHE A 214 -13.10 -9.17 6.26
CA PHE A 214 -13.23 -7.83 5.69
C PHE A 214 -14.68 -7.38 5.53
N GLY A 215 -15.58 -8.28 5.18
CA GLY A 215 -17.01 -7.96 5.05
C GLY A 215 -17.64 -7.47 6.34
N GLU A 216 -17.33 -8.13 7.47
CA GLU A 216 -17.76 -7.75 8.81
C GLU A 216 -17.12 -6.42 9.23
N PHE A 217 -15.81 -6.29 9.08
CA PHE A 217 -15.11 -5.04 9.35
C PHE A 217 -15.68 -3.87 8.54
N LYS A 218 -15.94 -4.06 7.24
CA LYS A 218 -16.48 -3.00 6.37
C LYS A 218 -17.86 -2.52 6.83
N LYS A 219 -18.74 -3.44 7.27
CA LYS A 219 -20.04 -3.08 7.84
C LYS A 219 -19.86 -2.25 9.12
N TYR A 220 -18.99 -2.70 10.01
CA TYR A 220 -18.67 -1.97 11.25
C TYR A 220 -18.10 -0.58 10.92
N PHE A 221 -17.11 -0.49 10.04
CA PHE A 221 -16.45 0.75 9.64
C PHE A 221 -17.44 1.76 9.04
N LEU A 222 -18.34 1.32 8.14
CA LEU A 222 -19.33 2.18 7.52
C LEU A 222 -20.45 2.60 8.49
N SER A 223 -20.60 1.93 9.62
CA SER A 223 -21.55 2.29 10.68
C SER A 223 -21.01 3.29 11.69
N LEU A 224 -19.71 3.58 11.67
CA LEU A 224 -19.10 4.60 12.54
C LEU A 224 -19.60 5.99 12.18
N GLY A 225 -19.93 6.78 13.19
CA GLY A 225 -20.25 8.19 13.01
C GLY A 225 -19.02 9.03 12.60
N GLU A 226 -19.25 10.19 12.00
CA GLU A 226 -18.21 11.06 11.46
C GLU A 226 -17.11 11.43 12.50
N LYS A 227 -17.48 11.58 13.77
CA LYS A 227 -16.56 11.93 14.88
C LYS A 227 -16.52 10.85 15.95
N GLU A 228 -16.80 9.60 15.59
CA GLU A 228 -16.83 8.48 16.51
C GLU A 228 -15.49 7.75 16.51
N ALA A 229 -14.88 7.61 17.69
CA ALA A 229 -13.68 6.80 17.87
C ALA A 229 -14.02 5.31 17.99
N VAL A 230 -13.06 4.45 17.69
CA VAL A 230 -13.07 3.05 18.07
C VAL A 230 -12.41 2.91 19.44
N GLU A 231 -13.06 2.26 20.40
CA GLU A 231 -12.43 1.90 21.68
C GLU A 231 -11.77 0.53 21.58
N ILE A 232 -10.44 0.55 21.51
CA ILE A 232 -9.61 -0.66 21.37
C ILE A 232 -8.53 -0.68 22.44
N ASN A 233 -8.45 -1.77 23.23
CA ASN A 233 -7.52 -1.91 24.35
C ASN A 233 -7.56 -0.73 25.35
N GLY A 234 -8.75 -0.14 25.59
CA GLY A 234 -8.95 0.99 26.50
C GLY A 234 -8.55 2.36 25.93
N ARG A 235 -8.20 2.44 24.64
CA ARG A 235 -7.84 3.69 23.95
C ARG A 235 -8.91 4.08 22.94
N LYS A 236 -9.13 5.39 22.79
CA LYS A 236 -9.93 5.95 21.68
C LYS A 236 -9.03 6.15 20.47
N MET A 237 -9.30 5.45 19.39
CA MET A 237 -8.51 5.46 18.16
C MET A 237 -9.41 5.80 16.97
N ALA A 238 -8.91 6.56 16.03
CA ALA A 238 -9.48 6.58 14.68
C ALA A 238 -9.00 5.33 13.92
N VAL A 239 -9.74 4.90 12.93
CA VAL A 239 -9.40 3.73 12.12
C VAL A 239 -9.63 4.01 10.63
N SER A 240 -8.73 3.51 9.80
CA SER A 240 -8.87 3.41 8.36
C SER A 240 -8.36 2.04 7.90
N TYR A 241 -8.36 1.78 6.60
CA TYR A 241 -7.82 0.54 6.08
C TYR A 241 -7.15 0.75 4.71
N ARG A 242 -6.20 -0.11 4.40
CA ARG A 242 -5.60 -0.21 3.07
C ARG A 242 -5.38 -1.66 2.67
N PHE A 243 -5.19 -1.88 1.37
CA PHE A 243 -4.92 -3.18 0.79
C PHE A 243 -3.43 -3.28 0.43
N PRO A 244 -2.63 -4.00 1.23
CA PRO A 244 -1.22 -4.20 0.92
C PRO A 244 -1.06 -4.92 -0.43
N PHE A 245 -0.31 -4.33 -1.33
CA PHE A 245 -0.01 -4.95 -2.62
C PHE A 245 1.13 -5.95 -2.49
N PRO A 246 1.07 -7.12 -3.17
CA PRO A 246 2.12 -8.10 -3.12
C PRO A 246 3.48 -7.51 -3.51
N ASN A 247 4.54 -7.82 -2.75
CA ASN A 247 5.93 -7.45 -3.05
C ASN A 247 6.19 -5.94 -3.25
N ILE A 248 5.30 -5.06 -2.77
CA ILE A 248 5.44 -3.60 -2.74
C ILE A 248 5.44 -3.16 -1.27
N LYS A 249 6.44 -2.34 -0.91
CA LYS A 249 6.60 -1.75 0.42
C LYS A 249 6.20 -0.30 0.39
#